data_ee84b4ed80d85de3882190ef2f43884b
#
_entry.id   ee84b4ed80d85de3882190ef2f43884b
#
_cell.length_a   1.000
_cell.length_b   1.000
_cell.length_c   1.000
_cell.angle_alpha   90.00
_cell.angle_beta   90.00
_cell.angle_gamma   90.00
#
_symmetry.space_group_name_H-M   'P 1'
#
loop_
_entity.id
_entity.type
_entity.pdbx_description
1 polymer ?
#
loop_
_entity_poly.entity_id
_entity_poly.type
_entity_poly.pdbx_seq_one_letter_code
_entity_poly.pdbx_strand_id
1 'polypeptide(L)'
;ILILIEGSDPKNLSEMFLETILSTTYEKKINVIVGRGYENIEQLVSRFEANHLVQIYQNVSNVSDFVFKADILIASASKIMYDACSLGIPTICVYQNDIERTHVFANSANGIINLGDADSLAKEDFINEFLELVNNHELRMNMHDKMRAIDLYHGYENISSVVREQYRKFIMK
;
A
#
# COMPACT_ATOMS: atom_id res chain seq x y z
N ILE A 1 -4.80 1.38 11.09
CA ILE A 1 -4.72 1.06 9.65
C ILE A 1 -4.59 2.34 8.86
N LEU A 2 -3.89 2.27 7.73
CA LEU A 2 -3.84 3.31 6.70
C LEU A 2 -4.39 2.74 5.39
N ILE A 3 -5.37 3.42 4.79
CA ILE A 3 -5.80 3.21 3.41
C ILE A 3 -5.21 4.34 2.57
N LEU A 4 -4.44 4.00 1.54
CA LEU A 4 -3.76 4.95 0.66
C LEU A 4 -3.79 4.45 -0.78
N ILE A 5 -4.73 4.97 -1.54
CA ILE A 5 -4.82 4.71 -2.97
C ILE A 5 -4.25 5.93 -3.71
N GLU A 6 -3.14 5.72 -4.41
CA GLU A 6 -2.46 6.83 -5.09
C GLU A 6 -3.21 7.34 -6.32
N GLY A 7 -2.92 8.59 -6.70
CA GLY A 7 -3.50 9.24 -7.86
C GLY A 7 -4.89 9.80 -7.61
N SER A 8 -5.79 9.58 -8.56
CA SER A 8 -7.19 10.05 -8.53
C SER A 8 -8.17 9.01 -8.00
N ASP A 9 -7.70 7.78 -7.77
CA ASP A 9 -8.54 6.65 -7.37
C ASP A 9 -9.83 6.53 -8.22
N PRO A 10 -9.71 6.35 -9.53
CA PRO A 10 -10.86 6.40 -10.45
C PRO A 10 -11.86 5.26 -10.23
N LYS A 11 -11.47 4.24 -9.49
CA LYS A 11 -12.32 3.09 -9.14
C LYS A 11 -12.93 3.20 -7.75
N ASN A 12 -12.69 4.34 -7.06
CA ASN A 12 -13.19 4.60 -5.72
C ASN A 12 -12.83 3.49 -4.71
N LEU A 13 -11.62 2.95 -4.82
CA LEU A 13 -11.13 1.86 -3.97
C LEU A 13 -10.99 2.29 -2.52
N SER A 14 -10.64 3.55 -2.27
CA SER A 14 -10.55 4.11 -0.91
C SER A 14 -11.86 3.94 -0.16
N GLU A 15 -12.99 4.30 -0.77
CA GLU A 15 -14.31 4.13 -0.19
C GLU A 15 -14.70 2.65 -0.07
N MET A 16 -14.46 1.88 -1.12
CA MET A 16 -14.77 0.45 -1.15
C MET A 16 -14.06 -0.33 -0.03
N PHE A 17 -12.76 -0.09 0.18
CA PHE A 17 -12.00 -0.74 1.26
C PHE A 17 -12.48 -0.26 2.63
N LEU A 18 -12.70 1.06 2.79
CA LEU A 18 -13.20 1.60 4.04
C LEU A 18 -14.55 0.98 4.44
N GLU A 19 -15.52 0.96 3.53
CA GLU A 19 -16.81 0.32 3.76
C GLU A 19 -16.69 -1.16 4.12
N THR A 20 -15.83 -1.86 3.37
CA THR A 20 -15.64 -3.28 3.58
C THR A 20 -15.04 -3.56 4.96
N ILE A 21 -14.05 -2.78 5.41
CA ILE A 21 -13.49 -2.91 6.76
C ILE A 21 -14.53 -2.60 7.82
N LEU A 22 -15.30 -1.52 7.65
CA LEU A 22 -16.33 -1.12 8.61
C LEU A 22 -17.50 -2.12 8.68
N SER A 23 -17.67 -2.98 7.68
CA SER A 23 -18.63 -4.10 7.73
C SER A 23 -18.15 -5.29 8.55
N THR A 24 -16.88 -5.31 8.95
CA THR A 24 -16.28 -6.35 9.80
C THR A 24 -16.37 -5.98 11.28
N THR A 25 -15.83 -6.84 12.15
CA THR A 25 -15.71 -6.59 13.60
C THR A 25 -14.51 -5.71 13.98
N TYR A 26 -13.87 -5.07 13.00
CA TYR A 26 -12.71 -4.22 13.26
C TYR A 26 -13.13 -2.88 13.88
N GLU A 27 -12.65 -2.61 15.10
CA GLU A 27 -13.03 -1.43 15.90
C GLU A 27 -11.83 -0.55 16.27
N LYS A 28 -10.84 -0.43 15.38
CA LYS A 28 -9.69 0.44 15.63
C LYS A 28 -9.60 1.53 14.57
N LYS A 29 -8.73 2.50 14.84
CA LYS A 29 -8.56 3.69 14.00
C LYS A 29 -8.17 3.36 12.55
N ILE A 30 -8.87 4.01 11.62
CA ILE A 30 -8.63 3.94 10.17
C ILE A 30 -8.33 5.35 9.67
N ASN A 31 -7.15 5.54 9.11
CA ASN A 31 -6.81 6.74 8.37
C ASN A 31 -6.97 6.45 6.87
N VAL A 32 -7.61 7.34 6.16
CA VAL A 32 -7.76 7.27 4.70
C VAL A 32 -7.10 8.49 4.10
N ILE A 33 -6.15 8.28 3.20
CA ILE A 33 -5.52 9.36 2.44
C ILE A 33 -5.90 9.21 0.98
N VAL A 34 -6.50 10.25 0.43
CA VAL A 34 -6.78 10.33 -1.00
C VAL A 34 -5.92 11.39 -1.67
N GLY A 35 -5.57 11.14 -2.92
CA GLY A 35 -4.75 12.05 -3.71
C GLY A 35 -5.50 13.35 -4.06
N ARG A 36 -4.74 14.34 -4.57
CA ARG A 36 -5.32 15.63 -5.01
C ARG A 36 -6.37 15.48 -6.10
N GLY A 37 -6.24 14.46 -6.95
CA GLY A 37 -7.17 14.20 -8.06
C GLY A 37 -8.42 13.42 -7.69
N TYR A 38 -8.62 13.09 -6.42
CA TYR A 38 -9.84 12.41 -5.96
C TYR A 38 -11.01 13.38 -5.97
N GLU A 39 -12.03 13.11 -6.80
CA GLU A 39 -13.12 14.06 -7.07
C GLU A 39 -14.24 14.05 -6.01
N ASN A 40 -14.46 12.89 -5.36
CA ASN A 40 -15.63 12.69 -4.49
C ASN A 40 -15.33 12.92 -3.00
N ILE A 41 -14.38 13.80 -2.66
CA ILE A 41 -13.91 13.98 -1.28
C ILE A 41 -15.01 14.44 -0.31
N GLU A 42 -15.88 15.37 -0.74
CA GLU A 42 -16.95 15.89 0.10
C GLU A 42 -17.97 14.80 0.44
N GLN A 43 -18.29 13.94 -0.53
CA GLN A 43 -19.19 12.80 -0.33
C GLN A 43 -18.58 11.77 0.60
N LEU A 44 -17.29 11.44 0.40
CA LEU A 44 -16.57 10.50 1.24
C LEU A 44 -16.53 10.99 2.69
N VAL A 45 -16.17 12.25 2.91
CA VAL A 45 -16.13 12.85 4.26
C VAL A 45 -17.52 12.84 4.89
N SER A 46 -18.54 13.36 4.21
CA SER A 46 -19.91 13.43 4.73
C SER A 46 -20.47 12.06 5.12
N ARG A 47 -20.12 11.04 4.35
CA ARG A 47 -20.61 9.67 4.60
C ARG A 47 -20.02 9.05 5.88
N PHE A 48 -18.79 9.40 6.23
CA PHE A 48 -18.07 8.78 7.35
C PHE A 48 -17.77 9.73 8.52
N GLU A 49 -18.16 11.01 8.45
CA GLU A 49 -17.89 12.02 9.49
C GLU A 49 -18.42 11.65 10.89
N ALA A 50 -19.52 10.91 10.95
CA ALA A 50 -20.09 10.45 12.22
C ALA A 50 -19.32 9.28 12.85
N ASN A 51 -18.41 8.63 12.09
CA ASN A 51 -17.65 7.50 12.60
C ASN A 51 -16.32 7.97 13.22
N HIS A 52 -16.25 7.99 14.53
CA HIS A 52 -15.09 8.46 15.29
C HIS A 52 -13.79 7.65 15.09
N LEU A 53 -13.88 6.45 14.48
CA LEU A 53 -12.72 5.63 14.16
C LEU A 53 -12.07 6.04 12.82
N VAL A 54 -12.79 6.78 11.98
CA VAL A 54 -12.35 7.13 10.62
C VAL A 54 -11.81 8.55 10.58
N GLN A 55 -10.66 8.73 9.98
CA GLN A 55 -10.10 10.04 9.64
C GLN A 55 -9.71 10.07 8.17
N ILE A 56 -10.24 11.03 7.44
CA ILE A 56 -10.03 11.19 6.00
C ILE A 56 -9.19 12.44 5.75
N TYR A 57 -8.19 12.29 4.92
CA TYR A 57 -7.26 13.35 4.54
C TYR A 57 -7.15 13.43 3.02
N GLN A 58 -7.06 14.63 2.49
CA GLN A 58 -6.78 14.85 1.07
C GLN A 58 -5.46 15.58 0.89
N ASN A 59 -4.66 15.12 -0.06
CA ASN A 59 -3.45 15.81 -0.52
C ASN A 59 -2.48 16.19 0.63
N VAL A 60 -2.16 15.23 1.49
CA VAL A 60 -1.19 15.45 2.57
C VAL A 60 0.23 15.62 2.01
N SER A 61 1.00 16.51 2.61
CA SER A 61 2.38 16.79 2.18
C SER A 61 3.39 15.75 2.66
N ASN A 62 3.12 15.06 3.76
CA ASN A 62 4.02 14.08 4.37
C ASN A 62 3.32 12.74 4.58
N VAL A 63 3.16 11.99 3.49
CA VAL A 63 2.55 10.65 3.50
C VAL A 63 3.36 9.67 4.35
N SER A 64 4.70 9.81 4.35
CA SER A 64 5.59 8.90 5.08
C SER A 64 5.33 8.87 6.58
N ASP A 65 4.88 9.97 7.20
CA ASP A 65 4.53 10.01 8.62
C ASP A 65 3.29 9.15 8.92
N PHE A 66 2.36 9.07 7.98
CA PHE A 66 1.18 8.22 8.13
C PHE A 66 1.55 6.75 7.94
N VAL A 67 2.39 6.44 6.95
CA VAL A 67 2.88 5.08 6.72
C VAL A 67 3.65 4.59 7.94
N PHE A 68 4.58 5.40 8.45
CA PHE A 68 5.38 5.05 9.64
C PHE A 68 4.54 4.73 10.89
N LYS A 69 3.37 5.37 11.03
CA LYS A 69 2.46 5.17 12.17
C LYS A 69 1.43 4.06 11.94
N ALA A 70 1.41 3.47 10.76
CA ALA A 70 0.45 2.43 10.43
C ALA A 70 0.96 1.05 10.88
N ASP A 71 0.06 0.23 11.42
CA ASP A 71 0.32 -1.18 11.69
C ASP A 71 0.06 -2.05 10.44
N ILE A 72 -0.84 -1.60 9.58
CA ILE A 72 -1.23 -2.26 8.33
C ILE A 72 -1.50 -1.16 7.29
N LEU A 73 -0.98 -1.35 6.09
CA LEU A 73 -1.24 -0.52 4.92
C LEU A 73 -2.15 -1.27 3.93
N ILE A 74 -3.16 -0.58 3.42
CA ILE A 74 -3.98 -1.02 2.28
C ILE A 74 -3.78 0.01 1.17
N ALA A 75 -3.27 -0.42 0.01
CA ALA A 75 -2.83 0.50 -1.01
C ALA A 75 -3.00 -0.02 -2.43
N SER A 76 -2.83 0.83 -3.42
CA SER A 76 -2.54 0.39 -4.78
C SER A 76 -1.08 -0.03 -4.94
N ALA A 77 -0.79 -0.92 -5.88
CA ALA A 77 0.56 -1.45 -6.12
C ALA A 77 1.44 -0.42 -6.86
N SER A 78 1.75 0.67 -6.19
CA SER A 78 2.46 1.84 -6.69
C SER A 78 3.79 2.06 -5.96
N LYS A 79 4.34 3.27 -6.01
CA LYS A 79 5.61 3.60 -5.34
C LYS A 79 5.57 3.43 -3.83
N ILE A 80 4.40 3.56 -3.21
CA ILE A 80 4.25 3.40 -1.77
C ILE A 80 4.66 2.01 -1.27
N MET A 81 4.71 1.02 -2.16
CA MET A 81 5.19 -0.33 -1.82
C MET A 81 6.65 -0.32 -1.35
N TYR A 82 7.49 0.55 -1.93
CA TYR A 82 8.89 0.69 -1.51
C TYR A 82 9.00 1.37 -0.14
N ASP A 83 8.18 2.39 0.12
CA ASP A 83 8.16 3.07 1.44
C ASP A 83 7.67 2.11 2.52
N ALA A 84 6.57 1.39 2.27
CA ALA A 84 6.05 0.38 3.18
C ALA A 84 7.09 -0.73 3.46
N CYS A 85 7.76 -1.20 2.42
CA CYS A 85 8.80 -2.23 2.53
C CYS A 85 10.00 -1.73 3.35
N SER A 86 10.47 -0.49 3.10
CA SER A 86 11.60 0.08 3.85
C SER A 86 11.29 0.26 5.33
N LEU A 87 10.03 0.46 5.69
CA LEU A 87 9.55 0.57 7.07
C LEU A 87 9.11 -0.78 7.67
N GLY A 88 8.94 -1.81 6.83
CA GLY A 88 8.46 -3.12 7.25
C GLY A 88 6.98 -3.11 7.64
N ILE A 89 6.14 -2.32 6.95
CA ILE A 89 4.71 -2.22 7.25
C ILE A 89 3.92 -3.30 6.49
N PRO A 90 3.30 -4.27 7.19
CA PRO A 90 2.47 -5.28 6.55
C PRO A 90 1.43 -4.66 5.60
N THR A 91 1.42 -5.10 4.36
CA THR A 91 0.68 -4.43 3.29
C THR A 91 -0.19 -5.39 2.49
N ILE A 92 -1.44 -4.98 2.26
CA ILE A 92 -2.34 -5.56 1.25
C ILE A 92 -2.41 -4.57 0.09
N CYS A 93 -2.22 -5.02 -1.14
CA CYS A 93 -2.35 -4.16 -2.30
C CYS A 93 -3.17 -4.77 -3.42
N VAL A 94 -3.61 -3.90 -4.33
CA VAL A 94 -4.32 -4.25 -5.58
C VAL A 94 -3.75 -3.44 -6.74
N TYR A 95 -3.97 -3.90 -7.96
CA TYR A 95 -3.70 -3.12 -9.18
C TYR A 95 -4.92 -2.30 -9.58
N GLN A 96 -4.76 -1.00 -9.72
CA GLN A 96 -5.81 -0.13 -10.28
C GLN A 96 -5.85 -0.15 -11.81
N ASN A 97 -4.71 -0.39 -12.44
CA ASN A 97 -4.50 -0.23 -13.88
C ASN A 97 -3.35 -1.10 -14.40
N ASP A 98 -3.19 -1.13 -15.73
CA ASP A 98 -2.17 -1.94 -16.40
C ASP A 98 -0.73 -1.53 -16.05
N ILE A 99 -0.48 -0.27 -15.72
CA ILE A 99 0.85 0.20 -15.33
C ILE A 99 1.23 -0.42 -13.98
N GLU A 100 0.30 -0.45 -13.03
CA GLU A 100 0.56 -1.05 -11.72
C GLU A 100 0.79 -2.57 -11.81
N ARG A 101 0.18 -3.27 -12.78
CA ARG A 101 0.48 -4.69 -13.04
C ARG A 101 1.93 -4.95 -13.44
N THR A 102 2.60 -3.95 -13.99
CA THR A 102 4.04 -4.07 -14.32
C THR A 102 4.95 -3.95 -13.10
N HIS A 103 4.42 -3.52 -11.95
CA HIS A 103 5.16 -3.38 -10.71
C HIS A 103 5.31 -4.73 -9.99
N VAL A 104 6.21 -5.56 -10.51
CA VAL A 104 6.47 -6.92 -9.99
C VAL A 104 6.99 -6.97 -8.56
N PHE A 105 7.33 -5.82 -7.97
CA PHE A 105 7.81 -5.73 -6.59
C PHE A 105 6.75 -6.12 -5.56
N ALA A 106 5.47 -5.83 -5.83
CA ALA A 106 4.36 -6.12 -4.93
C ALA A 106 3.97 -7.61 -4.99
N ASN A 107 4.66 -8.44 -4.21
CA ASN A 107 4.44 -9.88 -4.17
C ASN A 107 4.77 -10.49 -2.80
N SER A 108 4.37 -11.74 -2.58
CA SER A 108 4.54 -12.46 -1.31
C SER A 108 5.99 -12.78 -0.94
N ALA A 109 6.90 -12.88 -1.92
CA ALA A 109 8.32 -13.06 -1.65
C ALA A 109 8.91 -11.83 -0.96
N ASN A 110 8.40 -10.64 -1.31
CA ASN A 110 8.75 -9.36 -0.69
C ASN A 110 7.89 -9.01 0.54
N GLY A 111 7.09 -9.95 1.05
CA GLY A 111 6.26 -9.74 2.24
C GLY A 111 4.99 -8.92 1.99
N ILE A 112 4.51 -8.81 0.74
CA ILE A 112 3.31 -8.05 0.39
C ILE A 112 2.20 -9.00 -0.07
N ILE A 113 0.99 -8.86 0.47
CA ILE A 113 -0.21 -9.55 0.00
C ILE A 113 -0.75 -8.75 -1.19
N ASN A 114 -0.71 -9.35 -2.38
CA ASN A 114 -1.22 -8.74 -3.59
C ASN A 114 -2.46 -9.49 -4.06
N LEU A 115 -3.61 -8.82 -4.06
CA LEU A 115 -4.90 -9.38 -4.43
C LEU A 115 -5.22 -9.28 -5.94
N GLY A 116 -4.25 -8.81 -6.73
CA GLY A 116 -4.43 -8.71 -8.18
C GLY A 116 -5.24 -7.50 -8.60
N ASP A 117 -6.06 -7.67 -9.64
CA ASP A 117 -6.84 -6.58 -10.22
C ASP A 117 -8.01 -6.16 -9.37
N ALA A 118 -8.13 -4.86 -9.16
CA ALA A 118 -9.27 -4.28 -8.46
C ALA A 118 -10.61 -4.59 -9.16
N ASP A 119 -10.64 -4.72 -10.49
CA ASP A 119 -11.86 -5.03 -11.25
C ASP A 119 -12.39 -6.44 -11.03
N SER A 120 -11.51 -7.37 -10.68
CA SER A 120 -11.87 -8.78 -10.42
C SER A 120 -11.84 -9.16 -8.95
N LEU A 121 -11.54 -8.20 -8.07
CA LEU A 121 -11.44 -8.44 -6.64
C LEU A 121 -12.82 -8.75 -6.03
N ALA A 122 -12.97 -9.96 -5.48
CA ALA A 122 -14.11 -10.27 -4.64
C ALA A 122 -13.94 -9.62 -3.26
N LYS A 123 -15.00 -9.02 -2.72
CA LYS A 123 -14.97 -8.43 -1.37
C LYS A 123 -14.61 -9.44 -0.30
N GLU A 124 -15.07 -10.67 -0.46
CA GLU A 124 -14.79 -11.78 0.44
C GLU A 124 -13.30 -12.12 0.51
N ASP A 125 -12.60 -12.09 -0.61
CA ASP A 125 -11.16 -12.34 -0.65
C ASP A 125 -10.40 -11.26 0.14
N PHE A 126 -10.77 -9.99 -0.06
CA PHE A 126 -10.20 -8.91 0.72
C PHE A 126 -10.51 -9.05 2.22
N ILE A 127 -11.76 -9.35 2.60
CA ILE A 127 -12.16 -9.52 4.00
C ILE A 127 -11.33 -10.62 4.66
N ASN A 128 -11.16 -11.75 4.00
CA ASN A 128 -10.43 -12.90 4.53
C ASN A 128 -8.97 -12.55 4.80
N GLU A 129 -8.27 -11.99 3.81
CA GLU A 129 -6.87 -11.58 3.94
C GLU A 129 -6.71 -10.45 4.99
N PHE A 130 -7.64 -9.49 5.01
CA PHE A 130 -7.64 -8.42 5.98
C PHE A 130 -7.80 -8.92 7.41
N LEU A 131 -8.80 -9.78 7.67
CA LEU A 131 -9.05 -10.32 9.00
C LEU A 131 -7.93 -11.26 9.45
N GLU A 132 -7.36 -12.04 8.54
CA GLU A 132 -6.20 -12.85 8.85
C GLU A 132 -5.02 -11.95 9.26
N LEU A 133 -4.72 -10.91 8.48
CA LEU A 133 -3.63 -9.99 8.79
C LEU A 133 -3.83 -9.23 10.10
N VAL A 134 -5.06 -8.83 10.42
CA VAL A 134 -5.39 -8.17 11.69
C VAL A 134 -5.21 -9.10 12.90
N ASN A 135 -5.65 -10.34 12.78
CA ASN A 135 -5.70 -11.28 13.91
C ASN A 135 -4.42 -12.10 14.07
N ASN A 136 -3.60 -12.22 13.04
CA ASN A 136 -2.39 -13.05 13.03
C ASN A 136 -1.13 -12.20 13.19
N HIS A 137 -0.65 -12.07 14.43
CA HIS A 137 0.58 -11.32 14.72
C HIS A 137 1.82 -11.97 14.09
N GLU A 138 1.89 -13.30 14.04
CA GLU A 138 3.02 -14.02 13.45
C GLU A 138 3.12 -13.76 11.95
N LEU A 139 1.99 -13.73 11.24
CA LEU A 139 1.94 -13.34 9.84
C LEU A 139 2.50 -11.92 9.62
N ARG A 140 2.06 -10.95 10.43
CA ARG A 140 2.57 -9.57 10.33
C ARG A 140 4.07 -9.49 10.58
N MET A 141 4.60 -10.23 11.57
CA MET A 141 6.05 -10.28 11.84
C MET A 141 6.82 -10.92 10.68
N ASN A 142 6.31 -12.01 10.11
CA ASN A 142 6.93 -12.65 8.95
C ASN A 142 6.99 -11.71 7.73
N MET A 143 5.90 -10.96 7.47
CA MET A 143 5.87 -9.95 6.42
C MET A 143 6.90 -8.83 6.70
N HIS A 144 6.93 -8.32 7.93
CA HIS A 144 7.90 -7.31 8.36
C HIS A 144 9.33 -7.76 8.11
N ASP A 145 9.69 -8.96 8.55
CA ASP A 145 11.04 -9.50 8.42
C ASP A 145 11.46 -9.66 6.96
N LYS A 146 10.56 -10.19 6.10
CA LYS A 146 10.79 -10.26 4.66
C LYS A 146 11.05 -8.89 4.04
N MET A 147 10.22 -7.90 4.36
CA MET A 147 10.36 -6.53 3.88
C MET A 147 11.68 -5.90 4.32
N ARG A 148 12.03 -6.04 5.60
CA ARG A 148 13.25 -5.47 6.18
C ARG A 148 14.54 -6.15 5.69
N ALA A 149 14.47 -7.36 5.17
CA ALA A 149 15.58 -8.05 4.55
C ALA A 149 15.97 -7.49 3.17
N ILE A 150 15.09 -6.69 2.54
CA ILE A 150 15.35 -6.08 1.24
C ILE A 150 16.18 -4.80 1.43
N ASP A 151 17.34 -4.73 0.78
CA ASP A 151 18.19 -3.55 0.81
C ASP A 151 17.68 -2.45 -0.13
N LEU A 152 16.83 -1.59 0.40
CA LEU A 152 16.36 -0.38 -0.30
C LEU A 152 17.19 0.87 0.02
N TYR A 153 18.04 0.84 1.05
CA TYR A 153 18.85 1.99 1.47
C TYR A 153 20.03 2.25 0.54
N HIS A 154 20.67 1.19 0.03
CA HIS A 154 21.83 1.32 -0.85
C HIS A 154 21.45 1.32 -2.34
N GLY A 155 20.21 1.68 -2.68
CA GLY A 155 19.72 1.69 -4.05
C GLY A 155 20.56 2.54 -5.01
N TYR A 156 21.04 3.72 -4.53
CA TYR A 156 21.89 4.60 -5.33
C TYR A 156 23.27 3.99 -5.60
N GLU A 157 23.92 3.41 -4.58
CA GLU A 157 25.21 2.72 -4.70
C GLU A 157 25.10 1.51 -5.62
N ASN A 158 24.04 0.74 -5.48
CA ASN A 158 23.77 -0.43 -6.31
C ASN A 158 23.59 -0.04 -7.80
N ILE A 159 22.79 0.97 -8.10
CA ILE A 159 22.61 1.47 -9.46
C ILE A 159 23.94 2.02 -10.00
N SER A 160 24.66 2.81 -9.22
CA SER A 160 25.95 3.37 -9.61
C SER A 160 26.98 2.30 -9.95
N SER A 161 27.02 1.20 -9.19
CA SER A 161 27.93 0.08 -9.43
C SER A 161 27.59 -0.65 -10.73
N VAL A 162 26.31 -0.92 -10.98
CA VAL A 162 25.84 -1.53 -12.24
C VAL A 162 26.19 -0.67 -13.44
N VAL A 163 25.92 0.64 -13.38
CA VAL A 163 26.25 1.57 -14.47
C VAL A 163 27.75 1.60 -14.74
N ARG A 164 28.60 1.67 -13.70
CA ARG A 164 30.07 1.65 -13.84
C ARG A 164 30.55 0.34 -14.45
N GLU A 165 29.98 -0.79 -14.06
CA GLU A 165 30.35 -2.10 -14.63
C GLU A 165 30.01 -2.18 -16.12
N GLN A 166 28.79 -1.76 -16.53
CA GLN A 166 28.39 -1.73 -17.92
C GLN A 166 29.25 -0.77 -18.76
N TYR A 167 29.57 0.41 -18.23
CA TYR A 167 30.46 1.35 -18.90
C TYR A 167 31.85 0.77 -19.13
N ARG A 168 32.45 0.12 -18.12
CA ARG A 168 33.75 -0.57 -18.28
C ARG A 168 33.70 -1.62 -19.38
N LYS A 169 32.66 -2.47 -19.43
CA LYS A 169 32.48 -3.47 -20.49
C LYS A 169 32.32 -2.84 -21.87
N PHE A 170 31.77 -1.64 -21.96
CA PHE A 170 31.61 -0.92 -23.23
C PHE A 170 32.92 -0.36 -23.75
N ILE A 171 33.75 0.27 -22.90
CA ILE A 171 35.03 0.87 -23.32
C ILE A 171 36.16 -0.14 -23.52
N MET A 172 36.02 -1.38 -23.05
CA MET A 172 37.04 -2.43 -23.21
C MET A 172 36.79 -3.31 -24.45
N LYS A 173 35.76 -3.00 -25.25
CA LYS A 173 35.50 -3.58 -26.59
C LYS A 173 36.10 -2.70 -27.67
#